data_4e53a55fb253bd4528fb852854cff97b
#
_entry.id   4e53a55fb253bd4528fb852854cff97b
#
_cell.length_a   1.000
_cell.length_b   1.000
_cell.length_c   1.000
_cell.angle_alpha   90.00
_cell.angle_beta   90.00
_cell.angle_gamma   90.00
#
_symmetry.space_group_name_H-M   'P 1'
#
loop_
_entity.id
_entity.type
_entity.pdbx_description
1 polymer ?
#
loop_
_entity_poly.entity_id
_entity_poly.type
_entity_poly.pdbx_seq_one_letter_code
_entity_poly.pdbx_strand_id
1 'polypeptide(L)'
;RGLGDVYKRQLTDLYNRRAFHRICAEFFCSPEKLGHAALLMFDLDNLKQINDTFGHDCGDEYIRLTGECFAKNAPARTVCARISGDEFNALFYGYNDQDTLRADICALKAALEHSVVQLPSGRELRVSVSGGIAWYPESSTNLITLRKYADFAMYQVKHSRKGELLEFDPEVYRTSLQERRCHEEFR
;
A
#
# COMPACT_ATOMS: atom_id res chain seq x y z
N ARG A 1 -28.49 5.98 -7.66
CA ARG A 1 -27.16 5.70 -7.05
C ARG A 1 -26.91 4.20 -7.24
N GLY A 2 -26.00 3.83 -8.14
CA GLY A 2 -25.75 2.45 -8.53
C GLY A 2 -24.99 1.68 -7.47
N LEU A 3 -25.08 0.35 -7.48
CA LEU A 3 -24.33 -0.58 -6.62
C LEU A 3 -22.80 -0.35 -6.64
N GLY A 4 -22.26 0.34 -7.66
CA GLY A 4 -20.85 0.71 -7.76
C GLY A 4 -20.35 1.63 -6.64
N ASP A 5 -21.16 2.57 -6.18
CA ASP A 5 -20.78 3.56 -5.16
C ASP A 5 -20.55 2.96 -3.77
N VAL A 6 -21.15 1.79 -3.49
CA VAL A 6 -21.02 1.11 -2.19
C VAL A 6 -19.62 0.47 -2.01
N TYR A 7 -18.89 0.21 -3.09
CA TYR A 7 -17.60 -0.50 -3.07
C TYR A 7 -16.40 0.40 -3.31
N LYS A 8 -16.62 1.64 -3.75
CA LYS A 8 -15.57 2.59 -4.08
C LYS A 8 -15.54 3.77 -3.11
N ARG A 9 -14.37 4.40 -2.95
CA ARG A 9 -14.17 5.65 -2.21
C ARG A 9 -14.40 6.83 -3.15
N GLN A 10 -15.28 7.77 -2.77
CA GLN A 10 -15.67 8.92 -3.62
C GLN A 10 -14.50 9.76 -4.12
N LEU A 11 -13.44 9.95 -3.30
CA LEU A 11 -12.32 10.82 -3.65
C LEU A 11 -11.31 10.18 -4.63
N THR A 12 -11.17 8.85 -4.64
CA THR A 12 -10.12 8.16 -5.41
C THR A 12 -10.63 7.19 -6.46
N ASP A 13 -11.92 6.91 -6.48
CA ASP A 13 -12.57 5.87 -7.31
C ASP A 13 -11.96 4.44 -7.13
N LEU A 14 -11.12 4.25 -6.12
CA LEU A 14 -10.57 2.95 -5.74
C LEU A 14 -11.55 2.17 -4.84
N TYR A 15 -11.34 0.86 -4.73
CA TYR A 15 -12.11 0.04 -3.81
C TYR A 15 -11.99 0.57 -2.38
N ASN A 16 -13.05 0.38 -1.60
CA ASN A 16 -13.00 0.63 -0.16
C ASN A 16 -12.45 -0.59 0.59
N ARG A 17 -12.19 -0.42 1.88
CA ARG A 17 -11.67 -1.47 2.78
C ARG A 17 -12.46 -2.79 2.69
N ARG A 18 -13.80 -2.69 2.74
CA ARG A 18 -14.69 -3.87 2.76
C ARG A 18 -14.61 -4.65 1.45
N ALA A 19 -14.65 -3.96 0.32
CA ALA A 19 -14.52 -4.58 -0.99
C ALA A 19 -13.15 -5.23 -1.17
N PHE A 20 -12.09 -4.55 -0.78
CA PHE A 20 -10.72 -5.08 -0.87
C PHE A 20 -10.56 -6.38 -0.07
N HIS A 21 -11.02 -6.41 1.19
CA HIS A 21 -10.93 -7.60 2.02
C HIS A 21 -11.67 -8.79 1.43
N ARG A 22 -12.87 -8.55 0.88
CA ARG A 22 -13.65 -9.60 0.22
C ARG A 22 -12.94 -10.14 -1.01
N ILE A 23 -12.46 -9.26 -1.89
CA ILE A 23 -11.75 -9.65 -3.12
C ILE A 23 -10.49 -10.44 -2.77
N CYS A 24 -9.68 -9.98 -1.81
CA CYS A 24 -8.51 -10.73 -1.35
C CYS A 24 -8.88 -12.13 -0.84
N ALA A 25 -9.94 -12.24 -0.02
CA ALA A 25 -10.39 -13.54 0.49
C ALA A 25 -10.81 -14.48 -0.64
N GLU A 26 -11.51 -13.98 -1.68
CA GLU A 26 -11.89 -14.76 -2.85
C GLU A 26 -10.66 -15.28 -3.63
N PHE A 27 -9.61 -14.45 -3.82
CA PHE A 27 -8.37 -14.89 -4.45
C PHE A 27 -7.64 -15.97 -3.63
N PHE A 28 -7.60 -15.83 -2.32
CA PHE A 28 -6.93 -16.81 -1.44
C PHE A 28 -7.73 -18.11 -1.27
N CYS A 29 -9.02 -18.13 -1.64
CA CYS A 29 -9.80 -19.36 -1.79
C CYS A 29 -9.52 -20.08 -3.12
N SER A 30 -8.86 -19.42 -4.09
CA SER A 30 -8.54 -19.98 -5.42
C SER A 30 -7.06 -19.73 -5.72
N PRO A 31 -6.12 -20.42 -5.03
CA PRO A 31 -4.68 -20.14 -5.10
C PRO A 31 -4.08 -20.24 -6.50
N GLU A 32 -4.71 -21.02 -7.38
CA GLU A 32 -4.30 -21.16 -8.80
C GLU A 32 -4.38 -19.83 -9.58
N LYS A 33 -5.16 -18.86 -9.10
CA LYS A 33 -5.29 -17.52 -9.70
C LYS A 33 -4.25 -16.55 -9.19
N LEU A 34 -3.61 -16.85 -8.08
CA LEU A 34 -2.62 -15.97 -7.46
C LEU A 34 -1.30 -15.98 -8.22
N GLY A 35 -0.81 -17.17 -8.64
CA GLY A 35 0.54 -17.29 -9.19
C GLY A 35 1.58 -16.77 -8.18
N HIS A 36 2.57 -16.02 -8.66
CA HIS A 36 3.30 -15.10 -7.78
C HIS A 36 2.45 -13.84 -7.57
N ALA A 37 2.33 -13.43 -6.31
CA ALA A 37 1.52 -12.30 -5.91
C ALA A 37 2.22 -11.47 -4.83
N ALA A 38 1.80 -10.22 -4.65
CA ALA A 38 2.31 -9.36 -3.60
C ALA A 38 1.17 -8.58 -2.94
N LEU A 39 1.21 -8.49 -1.63
CA LEU A 39 0.39 -7.56 -0.87
C LEU A 39 1.24 -6.36 -0.49
N LEU A 40 0.85 -5.19 -1.00
CA LEU A 40 1.43 -3.90 -0.69
C LEU A 40 0.50 -3.13 0.23
N MET A 41 1.02 -2.67 1.36
CA MET A 41 0.35 -1.74 2.27
C MET A 41 1.20 -0.49 2.38
N PHE A 42 0.61 0.69 2.16
CA PHE A 42 1.36 1.95 2.23
C PHE A 42 0.49 3.10 2.69
N ASP A 43 1.15 4.13 3.20
CA ASP A 43 0.55 5.39 3.59
C ASP A 43 1.14 6.55 2.80
N LEU A 44 0.35 7.59 2.63
CA LEU A 44 0.83 8.88 2.15
C LEU A 44 1.67 9.58 3.21
N ASP A 45 2.90 9.94 2.84
CA ASP A 45 3.77 10.64 3.76
C ASP A 45 3.31 12.08 3.99
N ASN A 46 3.35 12.50 5.25
CA ASN A 46 3.14 13.88 5.68
C ASN A 46 1.75 14.48 5.35
N LEU A 47 0.71 13.68 5.08
CA LEU A 47 -0.62 14.19 4.73
C LEU A 47 -1.17 15.15 5.80
N LYS A 48 -0.96 14.86 7.10
CA LYS A 48 -1.36 15.76 8.18
C LYS A 48 -0.65 17.11 8.07
N GLN A 49 0.66 17.13 7.84
CA GLN A 49 1.44 18.37 7.68
C GLN A 49 0.99 19.15 6.44
N ILE A 50 0.64 18.45 5.35
CA ILE A 50 0.11 19.05 4.13
C ILE A 50 -1.21 19.75 4.44
N ASN A 51 -2.15 19.08 5.14
CA ASN A 51 -3.41 19.66 5.57
C ASN A 51 -3.21 20.88 6.47
N ASP A 52 -2.33 20.76 7.47
CA ASP A 52 -2.08 21.84 8.43
C ASP A 52 -1.42 23.06 7.77
N THR A 53 -0.60 22.87 6.73
CA THR A 53 0.15 23.93 6.06
C THR A 53 -0.59 24.55 4.88
N PHE A 54 -1.27 23.72 4.07
CA PHE A 54 -1.86 24.13 2.79
C PHE A 54 -3.38 23.99 2.75
N GLY A 55 -4.00 23.49 3.82
CA GLY A 55 -5.43 23.25 3.93
C GLY A 55 -5.88 21.86 3.42
N HIS A 56 -7.09 21.49 3.82
CA HIS A 56 -7.68 20.18 3.48
C HIS A 56 -7.91 19.97 2.00
N ASP A 57 -8.19 21.02 1.24
CA ASP A 57 -8.36 20.94 -0.22
C ASP A 57 -7.06 20.44 -0.91
N CYS A 58 -5.91 20.89 -0.42
CA CYS A 58 -4.61 20.42 -0.91
C CYS A 58 -4.35 18.95 -0.54
N GLY A 59 -4.70 18.56 0.68
CA GLY A 59 -4.61 17.16 1.10
C GLY A 59 -5.56 16.24 0.32
N ASP A 60 -6.76 16.70 0.03
CA ASP A 60 -7.72 15.96 -0.80
C ASP A 60 -7.21 15.79 -2.24
N GLU A 61 -6.61 16.83 -2.81
CA GLU A 61 -5.96 16.75 -4.11
C GLU A 61 -4.78 15.77 -4.12
N TYR A 62 -3.98 15.76 -3.05
CA TYR A 62 -2.88 14.81 -2.87
C TYR A 62 -3.38 13.35 -2.84
N ILE A 63 -4.47 13.09 -2.13
CA ILE A 63 -5.13 11.79 -2.09
C ILE A 63 -5.73 11.42 -3.46
N ARG A 64 -6.38 12.37 -4.13
CA ARG A 64 -7.02 12.18 -5.43
C ARG A 64 -5.99 11.81 -6.50
N LEU A 65 -4.88 12.54 -6.57
CA LEU A 65 -3.78 12.25 -7.51
C LEU A 65 -3.16 10.87 -7.27
N THR A 66 -3.03 10.46 -6.01
CA THR A 66 -2.57 9.10 -5.68
C THR A 66 -3.53 8.05 -6.25
N GLY A 67 -4.83 8.22 -6.06
CA GLY A 67 -5.85 7.32 -6.64
C GLY A 67 -5.81 7.28 -8.16
N GLU A 68 -5.71 8.43 -8.82
CA GLU A 68 -5.60 8.53 -10.27
C GLU A 68 -4.32 7.87 -10.80
N CYS A 69 -3.19 8.08 -10.11
CA CYS A 69 -1.94 7.43 -10.48
C CYS A 69 -2.06 5.89 -10.44
N PHE A 70 -2.69 5.35 -9.41
CA PHE A 70 -3.00 3.91 -9.35
C PHE A 70 -3.90 3.47 -10.49
N ALA A 71 -5.01 4.16 -10.71
CA ALA A 71 -5.96 3.81 -11.78
C ALA A 71 -5.32 3.81 -13.16
N LYS A 72 -4.34 4.70 -13.38
CA LYS A 72 -3.68 4.88 -14.69
C LYS A 72 -2.47 3.95 -14.89
N ASN A 73 -1.68 3.70 -13.84
CA ASN A 73 -0.37 3.06 -13.96
C ASN A 73 -0.30 1.68 -13.31
N ALA A 74 -1.28 1.27 -12.50
CA ALA A 74 -1.29 -0.08 -11.95
C ALA A 74 -1.49 -1.12 -13.06
N PRO A 75 -0.75 -2.23 -13.05
CA PRO A 75 -0.94 -3.32 -13.99
C PRO A 75 -2.38 -3.87 -13.94
N ALA A 76 -2.86 -4.43 -15.06
CA ALA A 76 -4.22 -4.99 -15.14
C ALA A 76 -4.51 -6.06 -14.06
N ARG A 77 -3.48 -6.77 -13.60
CA ARG A 77 -3.57 -7.78 -12.54
C ARG A 77 -3.31 -7.17 -11.15
N THR A 78 -4.02 -6.09 -10.85
CA THR A 78 -3.88 -5.38 -9.57
C THR A 78 -5.24 -4.96 -9.05
N VAL A 79 -5.46 -5.19 -7.77
CA VAL A 79 -6.63 -4.68 -7.03
C VAL A 79 -6.13 -3.61 -6.07
N CYS A 80 -6.55 -2.36 -6.27
CA CYS A 80 -6.15 -1.23 -5.45
C CYS A 80 -7.31 -0.74 -4.60
N ALA A 81 -7.03 -0.36 -3.36
CA ALA A 81 -8.01 0.18 -2.43
C ALA A 81 -7.43 1.31 -1.58
N ARG A 82 -8.28 2.29 -1.29
CA ARG A 82 -8.04 3.23 -0.20
C ARG A 82 -8.74 2.70 1.06
N ILE A 83 -7.96 2.41 2.09
CA ILE A 83 -8.44 1.77 3.32
C ILE A 83 -9.00 2.80 4.29
N SER A 84 -8.25 3.84 4.56
CA SER A 84 -8.65 4.98 5.40
C SER A 84 -7.87 6.21 4.99
N GLY A 85 -8.12 7.36 5.53
CA GLY A 85 -7.37 8.62 5.38
C GLY A 85 -6.25 8.62 4.34
N ASP A 86 -5.06 8.30 4.79
CA ASP A 86 -3.80 8.21 4.06
C ASP A 86 -3.37 6.77 3.71
N GLU A 87 -4.12 5.75 4.16
CA GLU A 87 -3.77 4.33 4.02
C GLU A 87 -4.33 3.72 2.74
N PHE A 88 -3.49 3.07 1.96
CA PHE A 88 -3.80 2.38 0.71
C PHE A 88 -3.25 0.96 0.73
N ASN A 89 -3.96 0.03 0.08
CA ASN A 89 -3.52 -1.34 -0.11
C ASN A 89 -3.64 -1.73 -1.58
N ALA A 90 -2.74 -2.60 -2.03
CA ALA A 90 -2.81 -3.21 -3.34
C ALA A 90 -2.47 -4.70 -3.28
N LEU A 91 -3.25 -5.51 -4.01
CA LEU A 91 -2.94 -6.91 -4.27
C LEU A 91 -2.57 -7.04 -5.75
N PHE A 92 -1.32 -7.40 -6.01
CA PHE A 92 -0.82 -7.82 -7.32
C PHE A 92 -0.90 -9.33 -7.42
N TYR A 93 -1.41 -9.89 -8.53
CA TYR A 93 -1.67 -11.32 -8.64
C TYR A 93 -1.46 -11.84 -10.06
N GLY A 94 -1.31 -13.16 -10.17
CA GLY A 94 -1.29 -13.86 -11.45
C GLY A 94 0.02 -13.70 -12.25
N TYR A 95 1.12 -13.45 -11.57
CA TYR A 95 2.45 -13.38 -12.18
C TYR A 95 3.08 -14.76 -12.29
N ASN A 96 3.90 -14.95 -13.33
CA ASN A 96 4.65 -16.19 -13.53
C ASN A 96 5.95 -16.23 -12.72
N ASP A 97 6.47 -15.06 -12.38
CA ASP A 97 7.71 -14.91 -11.62
C ASP A 97 7.69 -13.64 -10.75
N GLN A 98 8.51 -13.64 -9.70
CA GLN A 98 8.59 -12.54 -8.74
C GLN A 98 9.35 -11.33 -9.30
N ASP A 99 10.28 -11.52 -10.22
CA ASP A 99 11.11 -10.42 -10.75
C ASP A 99 10.27 -9.48 -11.62
N THR A 100 9.40 -10.02 -12.48
CA THR A 100 8.42 -9.24 -13.25
C THR A 100 7.47 -8.49 -12.32
N LEU A 101 6.96 -9.17 -11.29
CA LEU A 101 6.08 -8.54 -10.29
C LEU A 101 6.80 -7.40 -9.55
N ARG A 102 8.05 -7.61 -9.14
CA ARG A 102 8.86 -6.58 -8.49
C ARG A 102 9.09 -5.37 -9.39
N ALA A 103 9.38 -5.59 -10.67
CA ALA A 103 9.57 -4.53 -11.64
C ALA A 103 8.30 -3.68 -11.81
N ASP A 104 7.13 -4.31 -11.87
CA ASP A 104 5.84 -3.60 -11.96
C ASP A 104 5.54 -2.75 -10.71
N ILE A 105 5.84 -3.26 -9.51
CA ILE A 105 5.69 -2.50 -8.27
C ILE A 105 6.64 -1.30 -8.25
N CYS A 106 7.90 -1.49 -8.68
CA CYS A 106 8.87 -0.39 -8.79
C CYS A 106 8.44 0.67 -9.80
N ALA A 107 7.88 0.27 -10.93
CA ALA A 107 7.36 1.19 -11.95
C ALA A 107 6.17 2.00 -11.41
N LEU A 108 5.26 1.37 -10.68
CA LEU A 108 4.14 2.06 -10.03
C LEU A 108 4.62 3.05 -8.97
N LYS A 109 5.61 2.67 -8.14
CA LYS A 109 6.23 3.59 -7.17
C LYS A 109 6.84 4.80 -7.86
N ALA A 110 7.60 4.60 -8.92
CA ALA A 110 8.18 5.69 -9.70
C ALA A 110 7.11 6.62 -10.29
N ALA A 111 6.00 6.08 -10.79
CA ALA A 111 4.88 6.88 -11.28
C ALA A 111 4.23 7.73 -10.17
N LEU A 112 4.11 7.19 -8.96
CA LEU A 112 3.63 7.93 -7.78
C LEU A 112 4.56 9.10 -7.45
N GLU A 113 5.86 8.86 -7.38
CA GLU A 113 6.88 9.87 -7.06
C GLU A 113 6.98 10.99 -8.14
N HIS A 114 6.57 10.72 -9.37
CA HIS A 114 6.46 11.72 -10.43
C HIS A 114 5.13 12.49 -10.41
N SER A 115 4.17 12.06 -9.61
CA SER A 115 2.91 12.78 -9.44
C SER A 115 3.11 14.03 -8.58
N VAL A 116 2.62 15.18 -9.05
CA VAL A 116 2.79 16.46 -8.38
C VAL A 116 1.47 17.19 -8.20
N VAL A 117 1.26 17.75 -7.02
CA VAL A 117 0.18 18.70 -6.72
C VAL A 117 0.71 20.11 -6.96
N GLN A 118 0.00 20.89 -7.75
CA GLN A 118 0.30 22.31 -7.96
C GLN A 118 -0.29 23.13 -6.79
N LEU A 119 0.57 23.81 -6.06
CA LEU A 119 0.14 24.70 -4.98
C LEU A 119 -0.24 26.08 -5.50
N PRO A 120 -1.14 26.83 -4.82
CA PRO A 120 -1.48 28.21 -5.18
C PRO A 120 -0.30 29.16 -5.25
N SER A 121 0.77 28.83 -4.52
CA SER A 121 2.04 29.60 -4.56
C SER A 121 2.89 29.37 -5.81
N GLY A 122 2.46 28.52 -6.75
CA GLY A 122 3.27 28.08 -7.90
C GLY A 122 4.32 27.04 -7.59
N ARG A 123 4.40 26.57 -6.34
CA ARG A 123 5.30 25.47 -5.93
C ARG A 123 4.66 24.12 -6.22
N GLU A 124 5.49 23.11 -6.45
CA GLU A 124 5.07 21.73 -6.64
C GLU A 124 5.28 20.91 -5.37
N LEU A 125 4.28 20.09 -5.04
CA LEU A 125 4.35 19.11 -3.98
C LEU A 125 4.30 17.72 -4.59
N ARG A 126 5.38 16.96 -4.44
CA ARG A 126 5.47 15.59 -4.95
C ARG A 126 4.77 14.60 -4.03
N VAL A 127 4.13 13.61 -4.62
CA VAL A 127 3.56 12.49 -3.86
C VAL A 127 4.70 11.64 -3.30
N SER A 128 4.65 11.36 -2.00
CA SER A 128 5.57 10.47 -1.29
C SER A 128 4.77 9.41 -0.54
N VAL A 129 5.20 8.17 -0.64
CA VAL A 129 4.55 7.03 -0.01
C VAL A 129 5.58 6.17 0.73
N SER A 130 5.20 5.69 1.90
CA SER A 130 5.96 4.72 2.69
C SER A 130 5.15 3.44 2.83
N GLY A 131 5.73 2.29 2.51
CA GLY A 131 4.96 1.06 2.51
C GLY A 131 5.76 -0.21 2.75
N GLY A 132 5.04 -1.29 2.98
CA GLY A 132 5.57 -2.63 3.15
C GLY A 132 4.99 -3.61 2.14
N ILE A 133 5.82 -4.54 1.68
CA ILE A 133 5.50 -5.57 0.70
C ILE A 133 5.68 -6.93 1.35
N ALA A 134 4.70 -7.82 1.20
CA ALA A 134 4.82 -9.22 1.50
C ALA A 134 4.48 -10.07 0.27
N TRP A 135 5.29 -11.09 0.02
CA TRP A 135 5.27 -11.90 -1.20
C TRP A 135 4.52 -13.21 -1.00
N TYR A 136 3.66 -13.57 -1.95
CA TYR A 136 3.01 -14.87 -2.02
C TYR A 136 3.64 -15.69 -3.17
N PRO A 137 4.01 -16.95 -2.95
CA PRO A 137 3.90 -17.72 -1.69
C PRO A 137 5.10 -17.56 -0.73
N GLU A 138 6.15 -16.79 -1.11
CA GLU A 138 7.47 -16.78 -0.47
C GLU A 138 7.43 -16.32 1.00
N SER A 139 6.70 -15.25 1.30
CA SER A 139 6.55 -14.78 2.69
C SER A 139 5.52 -15.60 3.45
N SER A 140 4.39 -15.90 2.83
CA SER A 140 3.31 -16.72 3.38
C SER A 140 2.27 -17.09 2.33
N THR A 141 1.60 -18.24 2.52
CA THR A 141 0.42 -18.65 1.76
C THR A 141 -0.90 -18.27 2.45
N ASN A 142 -0.83 -17.75 3.66
CA ASN A 142 -2.00 -17.34 4.44
C ASN A 142 -2.19 -15.82 4.35
N LEU A 143 -3.39 -15.37 3.96
CA LEU A 143 -3.71 -13.95 3.79
C LEU A 143 -3.53 -13.13 5.07
N ILE A 144 -3.96 -13.65 6.23
CA ILE A 144 -3.85 -12.95 7.52
C ILE A 144 -2.39 -12.73 7.87
N THR A 145 -1.56 -13.77 7.69
CA THR A 145 -0.11 -13.70 7.92
C THR A 145 0.56 -12.75 6.93
N LEU A 146 0.18 -12.81 5.66
CA LEU A 146 0.73 -11.93 4.62
C LEU A 146 0.47 -10.46 4.94
N ARG A 147 -0.74 -10.13 5.38
CA ARG A 147 -1.11 -8.78 5.83
C ARG A 147 -0.26 -8.32 7.02
N LYS A 148 -0.09 -9.20 8.02
CA LYS A 148 0.75 -8.92 9.19
C LYS A 148 2.20 -8.62 8.78
N TYR A 149 2.73 -9.32 7.78
CA TYR A 149 4.08 -9.15 7.30
C TYR A 149 4.25 -7.85 6.48
N ALA A 150 3.29 -7.51 5.63
CA ALA A 150 3.29 -6.24 4.92
C ALA A 150 3.16 -5.04 5.88
N ASP A 151 2.29 -5.15 6.89
CA ASP A 151 2.13 -4.13 7.93
C ASP A 151 3.42 -3.95 8.75
N PHE A 152 4.08 -5.05 9.14
CA PHE A 152 5.36 -5.00 9.83
C PHE A 152 6.43 -4.28 8.98
N ALA A 153 6.56 -4.61 7.70
CA ALA A 153 7.51 -3.95 6.81
C ALA A 153 7.19 -2.44 6.65
N MET A 154 5.92 -2.08 6.51
CA MET A 154 5.48 -0.68 6.47
C MET A 154 5.84 0.07 7.76
N TYR A 155 5.64 -0.55 8.93
CA TYR A 155 6.04 0.03 10.23
C TYR A 155 7.54 0.32 10.28
N GLN A 156 8.39 -0.58 9.76
CA GLN A 156 9.84 -0.38 9.70
C GLN A 156 10.21 0.85 8.87
N VAL A 157 9.57 1.02 7.71
CA VAL A 157 9.81 2.18 6.83
C VAL A 157 9.45 3.48 7.52
N LYS A 158 8.30 3.57 8.16
CA LYS A 158 7.83 4.79 8.85
C LYS A 158 8.80 5.29 9.91
N HIS A 159 9.58 4.38 10.53
CA HIS A 159 10.50 4.70 11.62
C HIS A 159 11.95 4.88 11.15
N SER A 160 12.29 4.47 9.94
CA SER A 160 13.68 4.48 9.47
C SER A 160 13.89 5.19 8.13
N ARG A 161 13.01 5.02 7.16
CA ARG A 161 13.22 5.40 5.76
C ARG A 161 11.94 5.86 5.06
N LYS A 162 11.39 7.00 5.47
CA LYS A 162 10.20 7.56 4.78
C LYS A 162 10.45 7.67 3.27
N GLY A 163 9.41 7.47 2.49
CA GLY A 163 9.46 7.52 1.03
C GLY A 163 9.89 6.22 0.35
N GLU A 164 10.06 5.12 1.09
CA GLU A 164 10.46 3.84 0.54
C GLU A 164 9.36 2.77 0.64
N LEU A 165 9.43 1.76 -0.25
CA LEU A 165 8.71 0.51 -0.11
C LEU A 165 9.70 -0.56 0.35
N LEU A 166 9.44 -1.17 1.51
CA LEU A 166 10.30 -2.19 2.10
C LEU A 166 9.67 -3.58 1.95
N GLU A 167 10.44 -4.53 1.49
CA GLU A 167 10.03 -5.94 1.46
C GLU A 167 10.10 -6.54 2.87
N PHE A 168 9.16 -7.42 3.18
CA PHE A 168 9.18 -8.17 4.44
C PHE A 168 10.44 -9.03 4.53
N ASP A 169 11.17 -8.87 5.63
CA ASP A 169 12.36 -9.65 5.98
C ASP A 169 12.07 -10.52 7.20
N PRO A 170 12.08 -11.86 7.06
CA PRO A 170 11.79 -12.78 8.17
C PRO A 170 12.84 -12.73 9.29
N GLU A 171 14.10 -12.40 9.00
CA GLU A 171 15.15 -12.29 10.02
C GLU A 171 14.93 -11.06 10.90
N VAL A 172 14.65 -9.91 10.28
CA VAL A 172 14.32 -8.67 10.99
C VAL A 172 13.07 -8.87 11.84
N TYR A 173 12.06 -9.56 11.30
CA TYR A 173 10.84 -9.86 12.04
C TYR A 173 11.10 -10.74 13.26
N ARG A 174 11.91 -11.79 13.10
CA ARG A 174 12.29 -12.70 14.21
C ARG A 174 13.03 -11.95 15.32
N THR A 175 13.99 -11.12 14.97
CA THR A 175 14.74 -10.27 15.92
C THR A 175 13.80 -9.34 16.69
N SER A 176 12.90 -8.66 16.00
CA SER A 176 11.91 -7.78 16.62
C SER A 176 11.00 -8.50 17.61
N LEU A 177 10.62 -9.76 17.33
CA LEU A 177 9.82 -10.56 18.26
C LEU A 177 10.61 -10.96 19.51
N GLN A 178 11.90 -11.26 19.37
CA GLN A 178 12.77 -11.60 20.50
C GLN A 178 12.97 -10.40 21.44
N GLU A 179 13.21 -9.22 20.87
CA GLU A 179 13.34 -7.96 21.63
C GLU A 179 12.08 -7.65 22.45
N ARG A 180 10.90 -7.81 21.85
CA ARG A 180 9.62 -7.61 22.56
C ARG A 180 9.44 -8.58 23.73
N ARG A 181 9.78 -9.86 23.55
CA ARG A 181 9.70 -10.86 24.64
C ARG A 181 10.63 -10.51 25.79
N CYS A 182 11.89 -10.13 25.49
CA CYS A 182 12.82 -9.69 26.53
C CYS A 182 12.30 -8.50 27.32
N HIS A 183 11.66 -7.52 26.67
CA HIS A 183 11.09 -6.36 27.37
C HIS A 183 9.85 -6.69 28.22
N GLU A 184 9.10 -7.73 27.88
CA GLU A 184 7.94 -8.19 28.66
C GLU A 184 8.35 -9.01 29.90
N GLU A 185 9.47 -9.74 29.85
CA GLU A 185 9.99 -10.53 30.95
C GLU A 185 10.67 -9.70 32.07
N PHE A 186 11.02 -8.45 31.76
CA PHE A 186 11.65 -7.52 32.72
C PHE A 186 10.69 -6.46 33.32
N ARG A 187 9.37 -6.62 33.14
CA ARG A 187 8.33 -5.80 33.77
C ARG A 187 7.59 -6.57 34.86
#